data_37ad7e02bfb3700d6ffca1d900ed8072
#
_entry.id   37ad7e02bfb3700d6ffca1d900ed8072
#
_cell.length_a   1.000
_cell.length_b   1.000
_cell.length_c   1.000
_cell.angle_alpha   90.00
_cell.angle_beta   90.00
_cell.angle_gamma   90.00
#
_symmetry.space_group_name_H-M   'P 1'
#
loop_
_entity.id
_entity.type
_entity.pdbx_description
1 polymer ?
#
loop_
_entity_poly.entity_id
_entity_poly.type
_entity_poly.pdbx_seq_one_letter_code
_entity_poly.pdbx_strand_id
1 'polypeptide(L)'
;MKNLINAGISVLAISAMLISGLQANAQQTQTNKSTTMETSAIHYNSIKANGLNIFYREAGKAGAPTILLLHGYPTSSHMFRNLIPILSTKYHVLAPDLPGFGFSDAPDHTQFQYTFDNFAKTMQAFIDAKGLKRFAIYVFDYGAPTGYRLALANPEKITGIISQNGNAYEEGLSTGWNPIQKYWQDPSAENRASLKQFVSKEATLFQYVHGVSDPTLIAPETYTMDQYFLDRPGNLDIQMDILLDYRTNVALYPKFQAYFRQYKPKLLAVWGSNDPFFLPAGAEAYKRDDPNATVKFYNTGHFALETHSKEIGADILNFMQGLPK
;
A
#
# COMPACT_ATOMS: atom_id res chain seq x y z
N MET A 1 -20.54 25.91 -80.20
CA MET A 1 -19.94 26.80 -81.20
C MET A 1 -18.46 26.93 -80.81
N LYS A 2 -17.68 26.33 -81.68
CA LYS A 2 -16.47 26.89 -82.32
C LYS A 2 -15.34 27.19 -81.29
N ASN A 3 -14.35 26.51 -81.37
CA ASN A 3 -13.19 26.29 -82.29
C ASN A 3 -11.92 26.64 -81.50
N LEU A 4 -11.00 25.71 -81.38
CA LEU A 4 -9.86 25.44 -82.26
C LEU A 4 -8.69 26.47 -82.01
N ILE A 5 -7.51 26.14 -81.87
CA ILE A 5 -6.50 25.36 -82.57
C ILE A 5 -5.12 25.86 -82.10
N ASN A 6 -4.24 24.87 -81.86
CA ASN A 6 -2.85 24.77 -82.34
C ASN A 6 -1.72 25.60 -81.75
N ALA A 7 -0.76 24.88 -81.39
CA ALA A 7 0.50 24.48 -82.02
C ALA A 7 1.64 25.48 -81.73
N GLY A 8 2.80 25.11 -81.43
CA GLY A 8 3.69 24.03 -81.71
C GLY A 8 5.13 24.47 -81.51
N ILE A 9 5.95 23.44 -81.42
CA ILE A 9 7.33 23.39 -81.92
C ILE A 9 8.45 23.97 -81.03
N SER A 10 9.17 23.06 -80.41
CA SER A 10 10.60 22.78 -80.41
C SER A 10 11.62 23.91 -80.64
N VAL A 11 12.69 23.87 -79.84
CA VAL A 11 14.08 23.68 -80.30
C VAL A 11 15.01 23.46 -79.13
N LEU A 12 15.90 22.45 -79.32
CA LEU A 12 17.06 22.03 -78.47
C LEU A 12 18.12 23.13 -78.34
N ALA A 13 18.88 23.06 -77.27
CA ALA A 13 20.37 23.14 -77.22
C ALA A 13 20.82 23.09 -75.81
N ILE A 14 21.46 22.03 -75.35
CA ILE A 14 22.89 21.74 -75.17
C ILE A 14 23.66 22.88 -74.47
N SER A 15 24.12 22.62 -73.22
CA SER A 15 25.53 22.49 -72.84
C SER A 15 25.77 22.66 -71.33
N ALA A 16 26.46 21.63 -70.85
CA ALA A 16 27.65 21.64 -69.99
C ALA A 16 27.55 21.99 -68.50
N MET A 17 27.76 20.96 -67.75
CA MET A 17 28.61 20.80 -66.53
C MET A 17 28.93 22.02 -65.67
N LEU A 18 28.49 21.95 -64.42
CA LEU A 18 29.36 22.24 -63.29
C LEU A 18 28.94 21.34 -62.09
N ILE A 19 29.82 20.42 -61.77
CA ILE A 19 29.79 19.58 -60.57
C ILE A 19 30.17 20.49 -59.40
N SER A 20 29.31 20.71 -58.46
CA SER A 20 29.65 21.19 -57.14
C SER A 20 28.88 20.36 -56.09
N GLY A 21 29.66 19.67 -55.33
CA GLY A 21 29.22 18.71 -54.31
C GLY A 21 28.36 19.39 -53.24
N LEU A 22 27.16 18.89 -53.07
CA LEU A 22 26.39 19.07 -51.87
C LEU A 22 26.57 17.84 -51.01
N GLN A 23 27.42 17.97 -49.99
CA GLN A 23 27.46 17.07 -48.87
C GLN A 23 26.09 17.10 -48.19
N ALA A 24 25.33 16.05 -48.36
CA ALA A 24 24.13 15.82 -47.57
C ALA A 24 24.58 15.51 -46.12
N ASN A 25 24.44 16.50 -45.24
CA ASN A 25 24.44 16.30 -43.81
C ASN A 25 23.21 15.46 -43.45
N ALA A 26 23.40 14.14 -43.31
CA ALA A 26 22.44 13.31 -42.66
C ALA A 26 22.42 13.67 -41.15
N GLN A 27 21.50 14.58 -40.80
CA GLN A 27 21.09 14.74 -39.39
C GLN A 27 20.49 13.43 -38.95
N GLN A 28 21.28 12.63 -38.17
CA GLN A 28 20.76 11.59 -37.36
C GLN A 28 19.77 12.21 -36.36
N THR A 29 18.51 12.11 -36.68
CA THR A 29 17.44 12.28 -35.68
C THR A 29 17.63 11.19 -34.65
N GLN A 30 18.29 11.52 -33.53
CA GLN A 30 18.21 10.70 -32.32
C GLN A 30 16.74 10.71 -31.92
N THR A 31 16.03 9.65 -32.28
CA THR A 31 14.77 9.30 -31.66
C THR A 31 15.08 9.02 -30.19
N ASN A 32 14.87 10.00 -29.34
CA ASN A 32 14.72 9.80 -27.91
C ASN A 32 13.59 8.77 -27.76
N LYS A 33 13.96 7.48 -27.61
CA LYS A 33 13.09 6.48 -27.08
C LYS A 33 12.77 6.93 -25.63
N SER A 34 11.72 7.70 -25.48
CA SER A 34 11.04 7.81 -24.21
C SER A 34 10.67 6.37 -23.83
N THR A 35 11.43 5.80 -22.92
CA THR A 35 11.11 4.53 -22.30
C THR A 35 9.91 4.81 -21.41
N THR A 36 8.72 4.82 -22.00
CA THR A 36 7.48 4.70 -21.22
C THR A 36 7.63 3.39 -20.46
N MET A 37 7.83 3.46 -19.15
CA MET A 37 7.78 2.27 -18.31
C MET A 37 6.36 1.72 -18.44
N GLU A 38 6.21 0.61 -19.14
CA GLU A 38 4.94 -0.11 -19.18
C GLU A 38 4.57 -0.48 -17.75
N THR A 39 3.55 0.15 -17.22
CA THR A 39 2.97 -0.25 -15.94
C THR A 39 2.30 -1.60 -16.15
N SER A 40 2.70 -2.59 -15.35
CA SER A 40 2.04 -3.90 -15.37
C SER A 40 0.56 -3.75 -15.03
N ALA A 41 -0.29 -4.48 -15.76
CA ALA A 41 -1.71 -4.55 -15.42
C ALA A 41 -1.91 -5.05 -13.98
N ILE A 42 -2.89 -4.49 -13.29
CA ILE A 42 -3.30 -5.00 -11.97
C ILE A 42 -4.34 -6.09 -12.20
N HIS A 43 -4.07 -7.26 -11.68
CA HIS A 43 -5.00 -8.41 -11.69
C HIS A 43 -5.72 -8.51 -10.34
N TYR A 44 -7.00 -8.86 -10.38
CA TYR A 44 -7.89 -8.99 -9.24
C TYR A 44 -8.27 -10.46 -9.10
N ASN A 45 -7.82 -11.09 -8.04
CA ASN A 45 -7.89 -12.53 -7.86
C ASN A 45 -8.43 -12.89 -6.48
N SER A 46 -8.79 -14.15 -6.30
CA SER A 46 -9.09 -14.73 -4.98
C SER A 46 -8.40 -16.07 -4.84
N ILE A 47 -8.00 -16.39 -3.61
CA ILE A 47 -7.35 -17.65 -3.28
C ILE A 47 -7.88 -18.18 -1.94
N LYS A 48 -7.95 -19.49 -1.78
CA LYS A 48 -8.29 -20.12 -0.51
C LYS A 48 -7.10 -20.04 0.46
N ALA A 49 -7.32 -19.43 1.62
CA ALA A 49 -6.34 -19.34 2.69
C ALA A 49 -7.06 -19.48 4.04
N ASN A 50 -6.62 -20.42 4.88
CA ASN A 50 -7.20 -20.68 6.19
C ASN A 50 -8.74 -20.86 6.17
N GLY A 51 -9.25 -21.55 5.14
CA GLY A 51 -10.69 -21.79 4.96
C GLY A 51 -11.50 -20.67 4.32
N LEU A 52 -10.91 -19.47 4.17
CA LEU A 52 -11.56 -18.29 3.61
C LEU A 52 -11.14 -18.06 2.15
N ASN A 53 -12.01 -17.40 1.37
CA ASN A 53 -11.61 -16.78 0.10
C ASN A 53 -10.99 -15.43 0.40
N ILE A 54 -9.71 -15.29 0.12
CA ILE A 54 -8.97 -14.05 0.29
C ILE A 54 -8.84 -13.40 -1.08
N PHE A 55 -9.46 -12.24 -1.23
CA PHE A 55 -9.28 -11.39 -2.40
C PHE A 55 -7.91 -10.71 -2.34
N TYR A 56 -7.27 -10.52 -3.50
CA TYR A 56 -6.02 -9.78 -3.57
C TYR A 56 -5.81 -9.11 -4.93
N ARG A 57 -5.04 -8.03 -4.92
CA ARG A 57 -4.51 -7.38 -6.12
C ARG A 57 -3.11 -7.88 -6.36
N GLU A 58 -2.78 -8.14 -7.62
CA GLU A 58 -1.48 -8.64 -8.04
C GLU A 58 -1.00 -7.88 -9.26
N ALA A 59 0.26 -7.43 -9.25
CA ALA A 59 0.88 -6.75 -10.38
C ALA A 59 2.39 -6.99 -10.40
N GLY A 60 3.01 -6.71 -11.55
CA GLY A 60 4.45 -6.88 -11.73
C GLY A 60 4.84 -8.25 -12.25
N LYS A 61 6.13 -8.41 -12.57
CA LYS A 61 6.66 -9.62 -13.19
C LYS A 61 6.76 -10.75 -12.18
N ALA A 62 6.16 -11.88 -12.47
CA ALA A 62 6.35 -13.10 -11.69
C ALA A 62 7.85 -13.45 -11.61
N GLY A 63 8.32 -13.80 -10.40
CA GLY A 63 9.73 -14.08 -10.13
C GLY A 63 10.61 -12.85 -9.82
N ALA A 64 10.08 -11.63 -9.96
CA ALA A 64 10.73 -10.46 -9.40
C ALA A 64 10.65 -10.50 -7.85
N PRO A 65 11.55 -9.79 -7.11
CA PRO A 65 11.43 -9.70 -5.66
C PRO A 65 10.04 -9.21 -5.25
N THR A 66 9.44 -9.89 -4.26
CA THR A 66 8.03 -9.68 -3.90
C THR A 66 7.89 -8.66 -2.77
N ILE A 67 6.85 -7.84 -2.86
CA ILE A 67 6.36 -6.97 -1.78
C ILE A 67 4.94 -7.39 -1.45
N LEU A 68 4.70 -7.77 -0.20
CA LEU A 68 3.38 -8.04 0.36
C LEU A 68 2.86 -6.78 1.04
N LEU A 69 1.74 -6.23 0.57
CA LEU A 69 1.13 -5.01 1.09
C LEU A 69 -0.04 -5.37 1.99
N LEU A 70 0.07 -5.07 3.29
CA LEU A 70 -0.95 -5.34 4.30
C LEU A 70 -1.62 -4.03 4.72
N HIS A 71 -2.90 -3.89 4.40
CA HIS A 71 -3.72 -2.76 4.75
C HIS A 71 -4.20 -2.81 6.20
N GLY A 72 -4.89 -1.76 6.65
CA GLY A 72 -5.51 -1.67 7.96
C GLY A 72 -6.97 -1.23 7.94
N TYR A 73 -7.41 -0.65 9.03
CA TYR A 73 -8.77 -0.16 9.25
C TYR A 73 -8.94 1.28 8.71
N PRO A 74 -10.08 1.63 8.13
CA PRO A 74 -11.22 0.78 7.78
C PRO A 74 -11.14 0.24 6.34
N THR A 75 -9.97 0.34 5.71
CA THR A 75 -9.78 0.17 4.28
C THR A 75 -9.54 -1.28 3.85
N SER A 76 -9.07 -1.45 2.62
CA SER A 76 -8.73 -2.71 1.98
C SER A 76 -7.49 -2.53 1.10
N SER A 77 -7.13 -3.52 0.30
CA SER A 77 -6.09 -3.37 -0.73
C SER A 77 -6.33 -2.21 -1.70
N HIS A 78 -7.54 -1.62 -1.69
CA HIS A 78 -7.86 -0.44 -2.50
C HIS A 78 -6.96 0.77 -2.17
N MET A 79 -6.53 0.92 -0.91
CA MET A 79 -5.62 1.99 -0.52
C MET A 79 -4.31 2.01 -1.33
N PHE A 80 -3.91 0.84 -1.85
CA PHE A 80 -2.67 0.69 -2.62
C PHE A 80 -2.84 0.93 -4.13
N ARG A 81 -4.03 1.33 -4.60
CA ARG A 81 -4.35 1.49 -6.05
C ARG A 81 -3.37 2.39 -6.80
N ASN A 82 -2.89 3.46 -6.15
CA ASN A 82 -1.92 4.40 -6.71
C ASN A 82 -0.46 3.97 -6.49
N LEU A 83 -0.18 3.15 -5.48
CA LEU A 83 1.15 2.65 -5.15
C LEU A 83 1.54 1.43 -6.00
N ILE A 84 0.61 0.50 -6.21
CA ILE A 84 0.85 -0.73 -6.98
C ILE A 84 1.44 -0.45 -8.37
N PRO A 85 0.92 0.49 -9.19
CA PRO A 85 1.51 0.80 -10.49
C PRO A 85 2.96 1.27 -10.42
N ILE A 86 3.32 1.98 -9.35
CA ILE A 86 4.69 2.49 -9.14
C ILE A 86 5.63 1.32 -8.82
N LEU A 87 5.27 0.49 -7.86
CA LEU A 87 6.12 -0.61 -7.38
C LEU A 87 6.23 -1.74 -8.41
N SER A 88 5.14 -2.04 -9.13
CA SER A 88 5.08 -3.13 -10.11
C SER A 88 5.98 -2.93 -11.33
N THR A 89 6.52 -1.74 -11.53
CA THR A 89 7.55 -1.48 -12.55
C THR A 89 8.84 -2.29 -12.32
N LYS A 90 9.11 -2.71 -11.07
CA LYS A 90 10.34 -3.43 -10.70
C LYS A 90 10.11 -4.66 -9.83
N TYR A 91 8.98 -4.74 -9.14
CA TYR A 91 8.70 -5.75 -8.12
C TYR A 91 7.41 -6.50 -8.43
N HIS A 92 7.33 -7.73 -7.95
CA HIS A 92 6.07 -8.46 -7.85
C HIS A 92 5.31 -7.97 -6.62
N VAL A 93 4.11 -7.46 -6.80
CA VAL A 93 3.32 -6.82 -5.75
C VAL A 93 2.06 -7.63 -5.49
N LEU A 94 1.85 -7.98 -4.24
CA LEU A 94 0.66 -8.69 -3.75
C LEU A 94 0.02 -7.87 -2.63
N ALA A 95 -1.27 -7.59 -2.77
CA ALA A 95 -2.04 -6.81 -1.80
C ALA A 95 -3.35 -7.56 -1.46
N PRO A 96 -3.35 -8.46 -0.47
CA PRO A 96 -4.55 -9.14 -0.02
C PRO A 96 -5.44 -8.21 0.81
N ASP A 97 -6.76 -8.47 0.78
CA ASP A 97 -7.71 -7.94 1.75
C ASP A 97 -7.73 -8.86 2.98
N LEU A 98 -7.62 -8.29 4.17
CA LEU A 98 -7.72 -9.04 5.43
C LEU A 98 -9.14 -9.63 5.58
N PRO A 99 -9.31 -10.75 6.34
CA PRO A 99 -10.64 -11.29 6.64
C PRO A 99 -11.56 -10.23 7.23
N GLY A 100 -12.80 -10.13 6.72
CA GLY A 100 -13.77 -9.12 7.16
C GLY A 100 -13.65 -7.77 6.46
N PHE A 101 -12.63 -7.58 5.62
CA PHE A 101 -12.39 -6.33 4.89
C PHE A 101 -12.50 -6.52 3.37
N GLY A 102 -12.80 -5.42 2.68
CA GLY A 102 -12.82 -5.36 1.23
C GLY A 102 -13.65 -6.47 0.59
N PHE A 103 -13.07 -7.19 -0.35
CA PHE A 103 -13.72 -8.29 -1.09
C PHE A 103 -13.37 -9.68 -0.56
N SER A 104 -12.61 -9.78 0.53
CA SER A 104 -12.37 -11.05 1.23
C SER A 104 -13.62 -11.51 1.96
N ASP A 105 -13.68 -12.82 2.26
CA ASP A 105 -14.75 -13.39 3.05
C ASP A 105 -14.87 -12.69 4.42
N ALA A 106 -16.12 -12.47 4.83
CA ALA A 106 -16.49 -11.88 6.11
C ALA A 106 -17.54 -12.76 6.80
N PRO A 107 -17.16 -13.99 7.25
CA PRO A 107 -18.09 -14.84 7.99
C PRO A 107 -18.56 -14.16 9.27
N ASP A 108 -19.72 -14.60 9.78
CA ASP A 108 -20.24 -14.13 11.06
C ASP A 108 -19.18 -14.27 12.17
N HIS A 109 -19.09 -13.27 13.06
CA HIS A 109 -18.10 -13.21 14.11
C HIS A 109 -18.20 -14.40 15.12
N THR A 110 -19.34 -15.09 15.16
CA THR A 110 -19.49 -16.32 15.94
C THR A 110 -18.88 -17.55 15.26
N GLN A 111 -18.63 -17.48 13.94
CA GLN A 111 -18.06 -18.56 13.14
C GLN A 111 -16.56 -18.37 12.85
N PHE A 112 -16.07 -17.15 12.88
CA PHE A 112 -14.66 -16.83 12.71
C PHE A 112 -14.23 -15.82 13.78
N GLN A 113 -13.20 -16.18 14.55
CA GLN A 113 -12.65 -15.27 15.54
C GLN A 113 -11.78 -14.19 14.88
N TYR A 114 -12.27 -12.98 14.89
CA TYR A 114 -11.57 -11.82 14.35
C TYR A 114 -10.50 -11.32 15.32
N THR A 115 -9.34 -11.96 15.27
CA THR A 115 -8.16 -11.64 16.07
C THR A 115 -6.95 -11.40 15.17
N PHE A 116 -5.97 -10.64 15.64
CA PHE A 116 -4.73 -10.41 14.91
C PHE A 116 -3.91 -11.70 14.72
N ASP A 117 -4.04 -12.65 15.63
CA ASP A 117 -3.44 -13.97 15.48
C ASP A 117 -4.08 -14.74 14.33
N ASN A 118 -5.41 -14.67 14.16
CA ASN A 118 -6.10 -15.32 13.04
C ASN A 118 -5.85 -14.55 11.71
N PHE A 119 -5.69 -13.23 11.75
CA PHE A 119 -5.23 -12.48 10.57
C PHE A 119 -3.84 -12.95 10.14
N ALA A 120 -2.90 -13.06 11.07
CA ALA A 120 -1.56 -13.55 10.77
C ALA A 120 -1.57 -14.99 10.25
N LYS A 121 -2.37 -15.90 10.84
CA LYS A 121 -2.55 -17.28 10.34
C LYS A 121 -3.12 -17.31 8.92
N THR A 122 -4.11 -16.47 8.64
CA THR A 122 -4.72 -16.39 7.31
C THR A 122 -3.73 -15.84 6.29
N MET A 123 -2.98 -14.80 6.65
CA MET A 123 -1.93 -14.26 5.78
C MET A 123 -0.76 -15.23 5.61
N GLN A 124 -0.42 -16.03 6.61
CA GLN A 124 0.56 -17.12 6.46
C GLN A 124 0.08 -18.16 5.44
N ALA A 125 -1.19 -18.59 5.55
CA ALA A 125 -1.78 -19.50 4.57
C ALA A 125 -1.82 -18.91 3.15
N PHE A 126 -2.06 -17.59 3.02
CA PHE A 126 -1.97 -16.87 1.75
C PHE A 126 -0.52 -16.90 1.19
N ILE A 127 0.47 -16.60 2.02
CA ILE A 127 1.90 -16.65 1.68
C ILE A 127 2.29 -18.04 1.17
N ASP A 128 1.85 -19.09 1.88
CA ASP A 128 2.15 -20.48 1.52
C ASP A 128 1.46 -20.90 0.22
N ALA A 129 0.18 -20.52 0.03
CA ALA A 129 -0.57 -20.77 -1.20
C ALA A 129 0.03 -20.04 -2.42
N LYS A 130 0.62 -18.85 -2.23
CA LYS A 130 1.36 -18.11 -3.26
C LYS A 130 2.80 -18.61 -3.43
N GLY A 131 3.27 -19.54 -2.59
CA GLY A 131 4.62 -20.10 -2.66
C GLY A 131 5.73 -19.12 -2.34
N LEU A 132 5.46 -18.06 -1.58
CA LEU A 132 6.43 -17.00 -1.27
C LEU A 132 7.52 -17.54 -0.32
N LYS A 133 8.77 -17.43 -0.75
CA LYS A 133 9.94 -17.88 0.03
C LYS A 133 10.61 -16.73 0.76
N ARG A 134 10.77 -15.59 0.08
CA ARG A 134 11.36 -14.36 0.61
C ARG A 134 10.60 -13.17 0.04
N PHE A 135 10.27 -12.20 0.89
CA PHE A 135 9.51 -11.02 0.48
C PHE A 135 9.72 -9.86 1.46
N ALA A 136 9.55 -8.64 0.98
CA ALA A 136 9.40 -7.48 1.84
C ALA A 136 7.92 -7.36 2.25
N ILE A 137 7.68 -6.83 3.46
CA ILE A 137 6.33 -6.47 3.90
C ILE A 137 6.17 -4.96 3.93
N TYR A 138 5.05 -4.50 3.41
CA TYR A 138 4.51 -3.18 3.68
C TYR A 138 3.37 -3.35 4.66
N VAL A 139 3.39 -2.60 5.74
CA VAL A 139 2.39 -2.69 6.80
C VAL A 139 1.78 -1.31 7.08
N PHE A 140 0.48 -1.27 7.22
CA PHE A 140 -0.29 -0.07 7.56
C PHE A 140 -1.32 -0.40 8.64
N ASP A 141 -1.40 0.39 9.71
CA ASP A 141 -2.43 0.26 10.77
C ASP A 141 -2.58 -1.21 11.26
N TYR A 142 -3.73 -1.89 11.08
CA TYR A 142 -3.90 -3.33 11.42
C TYR A 142 -2.97 -4.26 10.66
N GLY A 143 -2.49 -3.83 9.50
CA GLY A 143 -1.45 -4.56 8.77
C GLY A 143 -0.13 -4.63 9.53
N ALA A 144 0.17 -3.68 10.43
CA ALA A 144 1.41 -3.68 11.21
C ALA A 144 1.44 -4.84 12.23
N PRO A 145 0.52 -4.99 13.17
CA PRO A 145 0.52 -6.12 14.08
C PRO A 145 0.35 -7.47 13.37
N THR A 146 -0.33 -7.50 12.21
CA THR A 146 -0.43 -8.69 11.37
C THR A 146 0.92 -9.05 10.75
N GLY A 147 1.59 -8.09 10.11
CA GLY A 147 2.88 -8.27 9.45
C GLY A 147 4.02 -8.56 10.44
N TYR A 148 4.00 -7.95 11.63
CA TYR A 148 5.01 -8.23 12.66
C TYR A 148 4.86 -9.63 13.26
N ARG A 149 3.64 -10.18 13.37
CA ARG A 149 3.44 -11.59 13.73
C ARG A 149 4.00 -12.53 12.66
N LEU A 150 3.84 -12.19 11.38
CA LEU A 150 4.48 -12.95 10.28
C LEU A 150 6.00 -12.89 10.36
N ALA A 151 6.56 -11.71 10.69
CA ALA A 151 7.99 -11.53 10.85
C ALA A 151 8.54 -12.31 12.05
N LEU A 152 7.82 -12.34 13.18
CA LEU A 152 8.19 -13.18 14.33
C LEU A 152 8.18 -14.68 13.99
N ALA A 153 7.19 -15.12 13.21
CA ALA A 153 7.04 -16.54 12.85
C ALA A 153 8.05 -16.99 11.78
N ASN A 154 8.51 -16.09 10.89
CA ASN A 154 9.36 -16.42 9.75
C ASN A 154 10.42 -15.33 9.51
N PRO A 155 11.30 -15.07 10.46
CA PRO A 155 12.24 -13.96 10.36
C PRO A 155 13.15 -14.05 9.13
N GLU A 156 13.48 -15.27 8.69
CA GLU A 156 14.33 -15.53 7.52
C GLU A 156 13.66 -15.24 6.18
N LYS A 157 12.33 -15.17 6.13
CA LYS A 157 11.58 -14.87 4.91
C LYS A 157 11.45 -13.35 4.67
N ILE A 158 11.60 -12.53 5.71
CA ILE A 158 11.40 -11.07 5.63
C ILE A 158 12.67 -10.41 5.14
N THR A 159 12.64 -9.85 3.94
CA THR A 159 13.79 -9.16 3.34
C THR A 159 13.89 -7.69 3.74
N GLY A 160 12.78 -7.07 4.14
CA GLY A 160 12.69 -5.70 4.62
C GLY A 160 11.28 -5.34 5.05
N ILE A 161 11.16 -4.26 5.80
CA ILE A 161 9.89 -3.77 6.35
C ILE A 161 9.68 -2.33 5.91
N ILE A 162 8.54 -2.04 5.30
CA ILE A 162 8.04 -0.69 5.07
C ILE A 162 6.85 -0.50 6.01
N SER A 163 6.95 0.44 6.95
CA SER A 163 5.90 0.72 7.93
C SER A 163 5.29 2.09 7.66
N GLN A 164 4.06 2.13 7.13
CA GLN A 164 3.28 3.35 7.03
C GLN A 164 2.35 3.45 8.22
N ASN A 165 2.55 4.44 9.10
CA ASN A 165 1.70 4.66 10.27
C ASN A 165 1.37 3.34 11.01
N GLY A 166 2.35 2.42 10.98
CA GLY A 166 2.27 1.07 11.54
C GLY A 166 3.02 1.02 12.88
N ASN A 167 2.28 0.99 13.97
CA ASN A 167 2.82 1.19 15.31
C ASN A 167 3.29 -0.13 15.97
N ALA A 168 4.39 -0.04 16.74
CA ALA A 168 4.94 -1.12 17.56
C ALA A 168 5.43 -0.61 18.94
N TYR A 169 4.97 0.59 19.34
CA TYR A 169 5.45 1.29 20.52
C TYR A 169 4.31 2.02 21.22
N GLU A 170 4.31 2.00 22.56
CA GLU A 170 3.28 2.70 23.33
C GLU A 170 3.29 4.21 23.07
N GLU A 171 4.47 4.80 22.86
CA GLU A 171 4.64 6.22 22.54
C GLU A 171 3.95 6.66 21.25
N GLY A 172 3.65 5.70 20.38
CA GLY A 172 2.91 5.95 19.15
C GLY A 172 1.40 6.02 19.32
N LEU A 173 0.85 5.60 20.47
CA LEU A 173 -0.59 5.64 20.71
C LEU A 173 -1.01 7.03 21.19
N SER A 174 -1.95 7.66 20.47
CA SER A 174 -2.51 8.94 20.87
C SER A 174 -3.58 8.80 21.97
N THR A 175 -4.05 9.92 22.52
CA THR A 175 -5.21 9.95 23.42
C THR A 175 -6.51 9.50 22.75
N GLY A 176 -6.58 9.46 21.43
CA GLY A 176 -7.70 8.89 20.67
C GLY A 176 -7.96 7.41 21.00
N TRP A 177 -6.97 6.70 21.53
CA TRP A 177 -7.11 5.31 21.98
C TRP A 177 -7.75 5.15 23.34
N ASN A 178 -7.92 6.22 24.14
CA ASN A 178 -8.47 6.13 25.50
C ASN A 178 -9.82 5.40 25.59
N PRO A 179 -10.82 5.63 24.72
CA PRO A 179 -12.08 4.90 24.78
C PRO A 179 -11.91 3.40 24.47
N ILE A 180 -10.98 3.07 23.55
CA ILE A 180 -10.67 1.70 23.17
C ILE A 180 -9.93 1.00 24.32
N GLN A 181 -8.97 1.68 24.95
CA GLN A 181 -8.26 1.17 26.13
C GLN A 181 -9.21 0.94 27.32
N LYS A 182 -10.22 1.78 27.51
CA LYS A 182 -11.27 1.55 28.50
C LYS A 182 -12.02 0.25 28.20
N TYR A 183 -12.37 0.00 26.94
CA TYR A 183 -13.01 -1.24 26.51
C TYR A 183 -12.10 -2.48 26.70
N TRP A 184 -10.78 -2.33 26.56
CA TRP A 184 -9.85 -3.43 26.86
C TRP A 184 -9.82 -3.83 28.32
N GLN A 185 -9.94 -2.85 29.22
CA GLN A 185 -9.92 -3.04 30.66
C GLN A 185 -11.25 -3.62 31.17
N ASP A 186 -12.35 -3.14 30.60
CA ASP A 186 -13.70 -3.56 30.95
C ASP A 186 -14.51 -3.81 29.65
N PRO A 187 -14.54 -5.06 29.13
CA PRO A 187 -15.26 -5.40 27.91
C PRO A 187 -16.77 -5.55 28.12
N SER A 188 -17.37 -4.65 28.91
CA SER A 188 -18.81 -4.58 29.16
C SER A 188 -19.58 -4.17 27.89
N ALA A 189 -20.86 -4.52 27.86
CA ALA A 189 -21.77 -4.12 26.78
C ALA A 189 -21.85 -2.58 26.63
N GLU A 190 -21.75 -1.83 27.74
CA GLU A 190 -21.74 -0.37 27.74
C GLU A 190 -20.50 0.18 27.03
N ASN A 191 -19.29 -0.28 27.40
CA ASN A 191 -18.06 0.16 26.77
C ASN A 191 -18.00 -0.27 25.29
N ARG A 192 -18.48 -1.49 24.94
CA ARG A 192 -18.64 -1.93 23.55
C ARG A 192 -19.56 -0.98 22.77
N ALA A 193 -20.71 -0.62 23.35
CA ALA A 193 -21.69 0.26 22.71
C ALA A 193 -21.13 1.68 22.48
N SER A 194 -20.29 2.18 23.38
CA SER A 194 -19.65 3.51 23.24
C SER A 194 -18.73 3.62 22.04
N LEU A 195 -18.22 2.48 21.55
CA LEU A 195 -17.30 2.44 20.40
C LEU A 195 -18.00 2.37 19.03
N LYS A 196 -19.33 2.23 18.97
CA LYS A 196 -20.08 2.17 17.70
C LYS A 196 -19.83 3.37 16.79
N GLN A 197 -19.55 4.52 17.39
CA GLN A 197 -19.21 5.73 16.62
C GLN A 197 -17.94 5.57 15.76
N PHE A 198 -17.02 4.67 16.11
CA PHE A 198 -15.79 4.47 15.35
C PHE A 198 -16.01 3.86 13.97
N VAL A 199 -17.16 3.18 13.76
CA VAL A 199 -17.56 2.61 12.46
C VAL A 199 -18.54 3.51 11.70
N SER A 200 -18.78 4.72 12.16
CA SER A 200 -19.68 5.68 11.49
C SER A 200 -19.03 6.29 10.26
N LYS A 201 -19.85 6.79 9.34
CA LYS A 201 -19.40 7.51 8.15
C LYS A 201 -18.53 8.73 8.50
N GLU A 202 -18.90 9.44 9.57
CA GLU A 202 -18.15 10.61 10.05
C GLU A 202 -16.77 10.20 10.54
N ALA A 203 -16.65 9.07 11.26
CA ALA A 203 -15.37 8.55 11.72
C ALA A 203 -14.51 8.06 10.55
N THR A 204 -15.12 7.40 9.56
CA THR A 204 -14.41 6.99 8.35
C THR A 204 -13.88 8.21 7.60
N LEU A 205 -14.72 9.22 7.34
CA LEU A 205 -14.29 10.45 6.69
C LEU A 205 -13.18 11.17 7.49
N PHE A 206 -13.34 11.25 8.82
CA PHE A 206 -12.34 11.87 9.70
C PHE A 206 -10.94 11.24 9.54
N GLN A 207 -10.85 9.91 9.45
CA GLN A 207 -9.58 9.20 9.26
C GLN A 207 -8.87 9.59 7.97
N TYR A 208 -9.63 9.87 6.91
CA TYR A 208 -9.09 10.26 5.61
C TYR A 208 -8.66 11.72 5.54
N VAL A 209 -9.42 12.64 6.15
CA VAL A 209 -9.23 14.08 5.96
C VAL A 209 -8.47 14.76 7.09
N HIS A 210 -8.46 14.18 8.30
CA HIS A 210 -7.77 14.79 9.43
C HIS A 210 -6.26 14.83 9.19
N GLY A 211 -5.66 15.99 9.46
CA GLY A 211 -4.22 16.21 9.28
C GLY A 211 -3.77 16.41 7.84
N VAL A 212 -4.69 16.35 6.88
CA VAL A 212 -4.42 16.63 5.46
C VAL A 212 -4.47 18.12 5.19
N SER A 213 -3.44 18.69 4.55
CA SER A 213 -3.36 20.12 4.28
C SER A 213 -4.38 20.60 3.25
N ASP A 214 -4.71 19.76 2.28
CA ASP A 214 -5.74 20.00 1.26
C ASP A 214 -6.66 18.78 1.14
N PRO A 215 -7.78 18.74 1.88
CA PRO A 215 -8.73 17.63 1.82
C PRO A 215 -9.37 17.41 0.45
N THR A 216 -9.29 18.37 -0.47
CA THR A 216 -9.83 18.22 -1.84
C THR A 216 -9.02 17.21 -2.67
N LEU A 217 -7.83 16.84 -2.23
CA LEU A 217 -7.01 15.77 -2.83
C LEU A 217 -7.48 14.36 -2.48
N ILE A 218 -8.37 14.22 -1.49
CA ILE A 218 -8.88 12.91 -1.08
C ILE A 218 -10.03 12.51 -2.01
N ALA A 219 -9.83 11.44 -2.75
CA ALA A 219 -10.84 10.91 -3.66
C ALA A 219 -12.05 10.38 -2.87
N PRO A 220 -13.29 10.87 -3.11
CA PRO A 220 -14.46 10.49 -2.31
C PRO A 220 -14.83 9.02 -2.40
N GLU A 221 -14.49 8.34 -3.49
CA GLU A 221 -14.69 6.91 -3.65
C GLU A 221 -13.93 6.07 -2.62
N THR A 222 -12.84 6.58 -2.02
CA THR A 222 -12.04 5.85 -1.03
C THR A 222 -12.84 5.59 0.24
N TYR A 223 -13.21 6.65 0.95
CA TYR A 223 -13.97 6.53 2.20
C TYR A 223 -15.41 6.07 1.98
N THR A 224 -15.98 6.33 0.78
CA THR A 224 -17.33 5.84 0.45
C THR A 224 -17.32 4.32 0.27
N MET A 225 -16.32 3.77 -0.39
CA MET A 225 -16.19 2.33 -0.56
C MET A 225 -15.89 1.62 0.76
N ASP A 226 -15.02 2.19 1.58
CA ASP A 226 -14.70 1.63 2.90
C ASP A 226 -15.95 1.62 3.79
N GLN A 227 -16.72 2.71 3.80
CA GLN A 227 -17.98 2.76 4.55
C GLN A 227 -19.00 1.74 4.03
N TYR A 228 -19.09 1.55 2.71
CA TYR A 228 -19.94 0.51 2.14
C TYR A 228 -19.60 -0.89 2.69
N PHE A 229 -18.33 -1.19 2.90
CA PHE A 229 -17.91 -2.45 3.50
C PHE A 229 -18.16 -2.50 5.00
N LEU A 230 -17.98 -1.40 5.72
CA LEU A 230 -18.30 -1.30 7.15
C LEU A 230 -19.80 -1.47 7.44
N ASP A 231 -20.65 -1.00 6.53
CA ASP A 231 -22.12 -1.06 6.68
C ASP A 231 -22.71 -2.46 6.38
N ARG A 232 -21.88 -3.45 6.05
CA ARG A 232 -22.34 -4.82 5.85
C ARG A 232 -23.00 -5.37 7.12
N PRO A 233 -24.09 -6.14 6.99
CA PRO A 233 -24.71 -6.83 8.13
C PRO A 233 -23.66 -7.63 8.92
N GLY A 234 -23.65 -7.48 10.24
CA GLY A 234 -22.73 -8.18 11.15
C GLY A 234 -21.34 -7.55 11.26
N ASN A 235 -20.95 -6.60 10.38
CA ASN A 235 -19.60 -6.05 10.39
C ASN A 235 -19.31 -5.18 11.62
N LEU A 236 -20.33 -4.54 12.21
CA LEU A 236 -20.14 -3.83 13.48
C LEU A 236 -19.56 -4.75 14.56
N ASP A 237 -20.09 -5.97 14.69
CA ASP A 237 -19.60 -6.92 15.69
C ASP A 237 -18.19 -7.40 15.38
N ILE A 238 -17.87 -7.63 14.09
CA ILE A 238 -16.51 -7.91 13.62
C ILE A 238 -15.54 -6.81 14.08
N GLN A 239 -15.87 -5.55 13.83
CA GLN A 239 -14.98 -4.44 14.18
C GLN A 239 -14.82 -4.28 15.70
N MET A 240 -15.89 -4.49 16.46
CA MET A 240 -15.81 -4.43 17.93
C MET A 240 -14.92 -5.56 18.49
N ASP A 241 -14.95 -6.74 17.92
CA ASP A 241 -14.09 -7.85 18.31
C ASP A 241 -12.62 -7.55 17.98
N ILE A 242 -12.33 -6.99 16.80
CA ILE A 242 -10.98 -6.57 16.42
C ILE A 242 -10.46 -5.46 17.35
N LEU A 243 -11.29 -4.45 17.66
CA LEU A 243 -10.92 -3.39 18.59
C LEU A 243 -10.60 -3.93 19.98
N LEU A 244 -11.35 -4.94 20.46
CA LEU A 244 -11.04 -5.59 21.72
C LEU A 244 -9.74 -6.38 21.67
N ASP A 245 -9.51 -7.12 20.57
CA ASP A 245 -8.31 -7.93 20.40
C ASP A 245 -7.05 -7.08 20.21
N TYR A 246 -7.17 -5.82 19.82
CA TYR A 246 -6.02 -4.94 19.63
C TYR A 246 -5.13 -4.84 20.88
N ARG A 247 -5.69 -5.02 22.09
CA ARG A 247 -4.92 -5.12 23.36
C ARG A 247 -3.80 -6.15 23.28
N THR A 248 -3.99 -7.23 22.51
CA THR A 248 -2.97 -8.27 22.32
C THR A 248 -1.77 -7.77 21.54
N ASN A 249 -1.94 -6.76 20.68
CA ASN A 249 -0.87 -6.12 19.93
C ASN A 249 0.03 -5.32 20.87
N VAL A 250 -0.57 -4.51 21.76
CA VAL A 250 0.20 -3.74 22.75
C VAL A 250 0.98 -4.68 23.65
N ALA A 251 0.37 -5.78 24.11
CA ALA A 251 1.05 -6.81 24.89
C ALA A 251 2.21 -7.48 24.14
N LEU A 252 2.18 -7.48 22.79
CA LEU A 252 3.24 -8.05 21.96
C LEU A 252 4.30 -7.01 21.53
N TYR A 253 4.14 -5.74 21.78
CA TYR A 253 5.15 -4.71 21.44
C TYR A 253 6.55 -5.07 21.93
N PRO A 254 6.78 -5.53 23.16
CA PRO A 254 8.11 -5.94 23.60
C PRO A 254 8.73 -7.06 22.74
N LYS A 255 7.91 -7.99 22.19
CA LYS A 255 8.37 -9.05 21.30
C LYS A 255 8.71 -8.51 19.91
N PHE A 256 7.91 -7.59 19.37
CA PHE A 256 8.22 -6.91 18.10
C PHE A 256 9.52 -6.12 18.22
N GLN A 257 9.69 -5.37 19.30
CA GLN A 257 10.91 -4.61 19.61
C GLN A 257 12.13 -5.54 19.75
N ALA A 258 11.98 -6.68 20.43
CA ALA A 258 13.04 -7.69 20.52
C ALA A 258 13.43 -8.25 19.13
N TYR A 259 12.45 -8.49 18.26
CA TYR A 259 12.69 -8.88 16.87
C TYR A 259 13.52 -7.81 16.12
N PHE A 260 13.17 -6.53 16.23
CA PHE A 260 13.93 -5.45 15.59
C PHE A 260 15.37 -5.39 16.10
N ARG A 261 15.60 -5.52 17.41
CA ARG A 261 16.96 -5.57 18.00
C ARG A 261 17.78 -6.77 17.53
N GLN A 262 17.12 -7.95 17.47
CA GLN A 262 17.79 -9.21 17.17
C GLN A 262 18.14 -9.34 15.69
N TYR A 263 17.16 -9.08 14.82
CA TYR A 263 17.29 -9.35 13.39
C TYR A 263 17.70 -8.12 12.59
N LYS A 264 17.54 -6.91 13.13
CA LYS A 264 17.89 -5.62 12.50
C LYS A 264 17.44 -5.58 11.03
N PRO A 265 16.15 -5.85 10.77
CA PRO A 265 15.66 -5.87 9.40
C PRO A 265 15.87 -4.48 8.78
N LYS A 266 16.19 -4.42 7.50
CA LYS A 266 16.09 -3.13 6.80
C LYS A 266 14.68 -2.60 7.00
N LEU A 267 14.54 -1.40 7.58
CA LEU A 267 13.25 -0.80 7.94
C LEU A 267 13.15 0.63 7.43
N LEU A 268 12.07 0.90 6.70
CA LEU A 268 11.67 2.24 6.26
C LEU A 268 10.30 2.58 6.89
N ALA A 269 10.27 3.53 7.81
CA ALA A 269 9.02 4.11 8.30
C ALA A 269 8.66 5.33 7.43
N VAL A 270 7.49 5.29 6.78
CA VAL A 270 6.88 6.40 6.05
C VAL A 270 5.64 6.82 6.83
N TRP A 271 5.55 8.08 7.23
CA TRP A 271 4.57 8.45 8.25
C TRP A 271 3.90 9.78 7.97
N GLY A 272 2.56 9.80 8.02
CA GLY A 272 1.82 11.05 8.06
C GLY A 272 2.04 11.74 9.41
N SER A 273 2.72 12.90 9.40
CA SER A 273 3.13 13.60 10.63
C SER A 273 1.96 14.11 11.46
N ASN A 274 0.77 14.20 10.86
CA ASN A 274 -0.44 14.73 11.51
C ASN A 274 -1.47 13.60 11.80
N ASP A 275 -1.02 12.34 11.85
CA ASP A 275 -1.87 11.20 12.18
C ASP A 275 -2.48 11.37 13.59
N PRO A 276 -3.83 11.37 13.73
CA PRO A 276 -4.47 11.50 15.04
C PRO A 276 -4.44 10.23 15.87
N PHE A 277 -4.08 9.09 15.29
CA PHE A 277 -4.09 7.78 15.95
C PHE A 277 -2.70 7.29 16.31
N PHE A 278 -1.77 7.32 15.35
CA PHE A 278 -0.40 6.87 15.53
C PHE A 278 0.57 8.04 15.39
N LEU A 279 1.04 8.52 16.54
CA LEU A 279 1.88 9.72 16.64
C LEU A 279 3.25 9.52 16.01
N PRO A 280 3.91 10.59 15.53
CA PRO A 280 5.29 10.56 15.04
C PRO A 280 6.30 9.92 15.99
N ALA A 281 6.06 10.00 17.31
CA ALA A 281 6.88 9.36 18.31
C ALA A 281 6.99 7.83 18.12
N GLY A 282 5.93 7.18 17.63
CA GLY A 282 5.95 5.76 17.30
C GLY A 282 6.88 5.44 16.12
N ALA A 283 6.96 6.33 15.13
CA ALA A 283 7.91 6.18 14.03
C ALA A 283 9.37 6.37 14.47
N GLU A 284 9.64 7.39 15.27
CA GLU A 284 10.98 7.66 15.80
C GLU A 284 11.47 6.53 16.74
N ALA A 285 10.55 5.89 17.46
CA ALA A 285 10.87 4.82 18.40
C ALA A 285 11.48 3.59 17.71
N TYR A 286 11.26 3.36 16.41
CA TYR A 286 11.95 2.27 15.69
C TYR A 286 13.48 2.39 15.77
N LYS A 287 14.02 3.61 15.76
CA LYS A 287 15.49 3.84 15.85
C LYS A 287 16.10 3.39 17.17
N ARG A 288 15.29 3.29 18.23
CA ARG A 288 15.74 2.78 19.55
C ARG A 288 16.15 1.31 19.47
N ASP A 289 15.39 0.54 18.71
CA ASP A 289 15.56 -0.92 18.60
C ASP A 289 16.31 -1.33 17.31
N ASP A 290 16.22 -0.52 16.27
CA ASP A 290 17.01 -0.64 15.04
C ASP A 290 17.59 0.71 14.64
N PRO A 291 18.84 1.03 15.02
CA PRO A 291 19.48 2.30 14.70
C PRO A 291 19.62 2.57 13.19
N ASN A 292 19.49 1.53 12.34
CA ASN A 292 19.54 1.67 10.89
C ASN A 292 18.18 1.97 10.27
N ALA A 293 17.10 2.00 11.07
CA ALA A 293 15.77 2.35 10.59
C ALA A 293 15.78 3.76 9.99
N THR A 294 15.23 3.88 8.79
CA THR A 294 14.99 5.16 8.13
C THR A 294 13.59 5.62 8.43
N VAL A 295 13.44 6.86 8.92
CA VAL A 295 12.13 7.47 9.19
C VAL A 295 11.94 8.68 8.29
N LYS A 296 10.80 8.74 7.61
CA LYS A 296 10.39 9.84 6.75
C LYS A 296 8.99 10.31 7.10
N PHE A 297 8.84 11.61 7.29
CA PHE A 297 7.56 12.24 7.57
C PHE A 297 7.03 12.97 6.36
N TYR A 298 5.70 12.90 6.18
CA TYR A 298 4.96 13.62 5.16
C TYR A 298 3.90 14.50 5.84
N ASN A 299 3.71 15.71 5.34
CA ASN A 299 2.73 16.65 5.90
C ASN A 299 1.30 16.25 5.54
N THR A 300 0.83 15.19 6.15
CA THR A 300 -0.51 14.62 5.92
C THR A 300 -0.94 13.81 7.14
N GLY A 301 -2.19 13.34 7.11
CA GLY A 301 -2.79 12.50 8.15
C GLY A 301 -2.47 11.01 8.01
N HIS A 302 -3.36 10.19 8.54
CA HIS A 302 -3.23 8.73 8.64
C HIS A 302 -3.06 8.04 7.27
N PHE A 303 -3.87 8.41 6.28
CA PHE A 303 -3.83 7.82 4.93
C PHE A 303 -2.82 8.54 4.02
N ALA A 304 -1.53 8.47 4.36
CA ALA A 304 -0.48 9.20 3.67
C ALA A 304 -0.40 8.89 2.15
N LEU A 305 -0.79 7.69 1.71
CA LEU A 305 -0.83 7.31 0.30
C LEU A 305 -1.87 8.08 -0.52
N GLU A 306 -2.89 8.66 0.10
CA GLU A 306 -3.90 9.42 -0.64
C GLU A 306 -3.32 10.70 -1.25
N THR A 307 -2.38 11.32 -0.56
CA THR A 307 -1.78 12.60 -0.95
C THR A 307 -0.32 12.50 -1.40
N HIS A 308 0.44 11.50 -0.93
CA HIS A 308 1.88 11.38 -1.15
C HIS A 308 2.30 10.04 -1.79
N SER A 309 1.40 9.39 -2.55
CA SER A 309 1.69 8.07 -3.14
C SER A 309 2.92 8.07 -4.05
N LYS A 310 3.20 9.15 -4.75
CA LYS A 310 4.36 9.25 -5.66
C LYS A 310 5.66 9.35 -4.88
N GLU A 311 5.71 10.21 -3.88
CA GLU A 311 6.89 10.43 -3.03
C GLU A 311 7.21 9.18 -2.22
N ILE A 312 6.19 8.60 -1.58
CA ILE A 312 6.31 7.36 -0.82
C ILE A 312 6.74 6.22 -1.75
N GLY A 313 6.15 6.11 -2.94
CA GLY A 313 6.52 5.12 -3.94
C GLY A 313 7.98 5.23 -4.38
N ALA A 314 8.48 6.45 -4.61
CA ALA A 314 9.88 6.70 -4.96
C ALA A 314 10.81 6.30 -3.80
N ASP A 315 10.45 6.64 -2.57
CA ASP A 315 11.22 6.27 -1.38
C ASP A 315 11.28 4.75 -1.18
N ILE A 316 10.17 4.05 -1.40
CA ILE A 316 10.12 2.59 -1.35
C ILE A 316 10.98 1.98 -2.46
N LEU A 317 10.89 2.47 -3.70
CA LEU A 317 11.71 1.98 -4.80
C LEU A 317 13.22 2.14 -4.50
N ASN A 318 13.62 3.24 -3.89
CA ASN A 318 15.00 3.45 -3.46
C ASN A 318 15.40 2.49 -2.32
N PHE A 319 14.57 2.37 -1.29
CA PHE A 319 14.77 1.46 -0.18
C PHE A 319 14.92 0.00 -0.63
N MET A 320 14.05 -0.46 -1.50
CA MET A 320 14.03 -1.83 -2.01
C MET A 320 15.29 -2.21 -2.79
N GLN A 321 16.00 -1.23 -3.40
CA GLN A 321 17.28 -1.50 -4.09
C GLN A 321 18.38 -1.98 -3.14
N GLY A 322 18.30 -1.61 -1.87
CA GLY A 322 19.24 -2.01 -0.83
C GLY A 322 18.92 -3.35 -0.14
N LEU A 323 17.82 -4.01 -0.53
CA LEU A 323 17.40 -5.27 0.08
C LEU A 323 18.10 -6.48 -0.57
N PRO A 324 18.30 -7.57 0.20
CA PRO A 324 18.78 -8.82 -0.35
C PRO A 324 17.76 -9.39 -1.36
N LYS A 325 18.29 -9.84 -2.50
CA LYS A 325 17.48 -10.47 -3.56
C LYS A 325 17.03 -11.87 -3.17
#